data_3973363c9ad2c7176c51dc0e2b1db9bc
#
_entry.id   3973363c9ad2c7176c51dc0e2b1db9bc
#
_cell.length_a   1.000
_cell.length_b   1.000
_cell.length_c   1.000
_cell.angle_alpha   90.00
_cell.angle_beta   90.00
_cell.angle_gamma   90.00
#
_symmetry.space_group_name_H-M   'P 1'
#
loop_
_entity.id
_entity.type
_entity.pdbx_description
1 polymer ?
#
loop_
_entity_poly.entity_id
_entity_poly.type
_entity_poly.pdbx_seq_one_letter_code
_entity_poly.pdbx_strand_id
1 'polypeptide(L)'
;MLNLTYEYKLIPTDTQRQTFDQWLNICRKVYNFGLRERKDWVNSRKCDINSCSIKQEYIIPDDAPRPTFARQCKSLAFAKKLIPELKLPHTHVLQQALRQLEAAFVAMWERGHGFPRFKKRMRSFVFPQLNLESVK
;
A
#
# COMPACT_ATOMS: atom_id res chain seq x y z
N MET A 1 -28.32 5.03 -3.26
CA MET A 1 -27.60 5.91 -2.31
C MET A 1 -26.56 6.71 -3.07
N LEU A 2 -26.58 8.01 -2.93
CA LEU A 2 -25.64 8.91 -3.62
C LEU A 2 -24.41 9.12 -2.75
N ASN A 3 -23.24 8.73 -3.24
CA ASN A 3 -21.96 8.98 -2.57
C ASN A 3 -21.31 10.21 -3.20
N LEU A 4 -21.12 11.25 -2.41
CA LEU A 4 -20.45 12.47 -2.85
C LEU A 4 -19.06 12.54 -2.25
N THR A 5 -18.08 12.88 -3.10
CA THR A 5 -16.70 13.10 -2.67
C THR A 5 -16.37 14.58 -2.85
N TYR A 6 -15.88 15.19 -1.78
CA TYR A 6 -15.44 16.59 -1.81
C TYR A 6 -13.93 16.64 -1.60
N GLU A 7 -13.28 17.49 -2.36
CA GLU A 7 -11.84 17.68 -2.26
C GLU A 7 -11.56 19.13 -1.87
N TYR A 8 -10.79 19.31 -0.79
CA TYR A 8 -10.44 20.64 -0.27
C TYR A 8 -8.93 20.78 -0.15
N LYS A 9 -8.45 21.95 -0.49
CA LYS A 9 -7.04 22.30 -0.26
C LYS A 9 -6.88 22.71 1.20
N LEU A 10 -5.98 22.02 1.90
CA LEU A 10 -5.67 22.34 3.28
C LEU A 10 -4.51 23.33 3.37
N ILE A 11 -4.59 24.19 4.38
CA ILE A 11 -3.50 25.12 4.71
C ILE A 11 -2.97 24.71 6.10
N PRO A 12 -2.01 23.78 6.17
CA PRO A 12 -1.51 23.29 7.45
C PRO A 12 -0.51 24.26 8.08
N THR A 13 -0.40 24.18 9.41
CA THR A 13 0.71 24.81 10.13
C THR A 13 2.01 24.04 9.82
N ASP A 14 3.17 24.62 10.18
CA ASP A 14 4.46 23.95 9.93
C ASP A 14 4.55 22.60 10.64
N THR A 15 4.05 22.50 11.87
CA THR A 15 4.01 21.24 12.62
C THR A 15 3.13 20.22 11.94
N GLN A 16 1.96 20.63 11.48
CA GLN A 16 1.04 19.75 10.74
C GLN A 16 1.64 19.31 9.43
N ARG A 17 2.35 20.18 8.73
CA ARG A 17 3.03 19.86 7.47
C ARG A 17 4.08 18.77 7.70
N GLN A 18 4.87 18.86 8.73
CA GLN A 18 5.86 17.84 9.08
C GLN A 18 5.18 16.49 9.36
N THR A 19 4.07 16.51 10.10
CA THR A 19 3.30 15.30 10.40
C THR A 19 2.74 14.69 9.11
N PHE A 20 2.16 15.50 8.23
CA PHE A 20 1.62 15.01 6.95
C PHE A 20 2.72 14.45 6.05
N ASP A 21 3.88 15.11 5.97
CA ASP A 21 5.02 14.61 5.19
C ASP A 21 5.50 13.26 5.72
N GLN A 22 5.53 13.09 7.04
CA GLN A 22 5.88 11.83 7.67
C GLN A 22 4.87 10.74 7.33
N TRP A 23 3.57 11.05 7.40
CA TRP A 23 2.51 10.10 7.05
C TRP A 23 2.58 9.71 5.58
N LEU A 24 2.80 10.68 4.69
CA LEU A 24 2.94 10.41 3.26
C LEU A 24 4.14 9.50 2.99
N ASN A 25 5.25 9.71 3.68
CA ASN A 25 6.44 8.87 3.53
C ASN A 25 6.16 7.44 4.00
N ILE A 26 5.44 7.27 5.11
CA ILE A 26 5.06 5.96 5.62
C ILE A 26 4.10 5.27 4.65
N CYS A 27 3.11 5.99 4.11
CA CYS A 27 2.20 5.46 3.09
C CYS A 27 2.96 4.99 1.85
N ARG A 28 3.97 5.75 1.43
CA ARG A 28 4.83 5.36 0.30
C ARG A 28 5.57 4.05 0.59
N LYS A 29 6.11 3.92 1.78
CA LYS A 29 6.81 2.69 2.19
C LYS A 29 5.86 1.49 2.20
N VAL A 30 4.66 1.66 2.72
CA VAL A 30 3.64 0.60 2.75
C VAL A 30 3.23 0.21 1.32
N TYR A 31 2.97 1.19 0.46
CA TYR A 31 2.62 0.94 -0.94
C TYR A 31 3.73 0.16 -1.66
N ASN A 32 4.97 0.63 -1.53
CA ASN A 32 6.11 0.02 -2.20
C ASN A 32 6.40 -1.39 -1.68
N PHE A 33 6.24 -1.60 -0.38
CA PHE A 33 6.40 -2.94 0.20
C PHE A 33 5.35 -3.91 -0.34
N GLY A 34 4.08 -3.48 -0.37
CA GLY A 34 3.01 -4.29 -0.94
C GLY A 34 3.21 -4.58 -2.42
N LEU A 35 3.68 -3.59 -3.18
CA LEU A 35 4.00 -3.76 -4.59
C LEU A 35 5.14 -4.76 -4.78
N ARG A 36 6.19 -4.66 -3.97
CA ARG A 36 7.31 -5.61 -4.04
C ARG A 36 6.85 -7.04 -3.77
N GLU A 37 6.02 -7.23 -2.76
CA GLU A 37 5.46 -8.54 -2.44
C GLU A 37 4.71 -9.14 -3.62
N ARG A 38 3.83 -8.36 -4.25
CA ARG A 38 3.06 -8.80 -5.42
C ARG A 38 3.95 -9.04 -6.64
N LYS A 39 4.91 -8.17 -6.86
CA LYS A 39 5.86 -8.28 -7.97
C LYS A 39 6.71 -9.53 -7.84
N ASP A 40 7.22 -9.80 -6.64
CA ASP A 40 8.03 -10.98 -6.38
C ASP A 40 7.22 -12.27 -6.59
N TRP A 41 5.96 -12.27 -6.13
CA TRP A 41 5.07 -13.41 -6.36
C TRP A 41 4.84 -13.65 -7.87
N VAL A 42 4.52 -12.60 -8.63
CA VAL A 42 4.31 -12.72 -10.08
C VAL A 42 5.56 -13.22 -10.77
N ASN A 43 6.72 -12.67 -10.42
CA ASN A 43 8.00 -13.09 -10.99
C ASN A 43 8.31 -14.55 -10.64
N SER A 44 7.98 -14.99 -9.43
CA SER A 44 8.19 -16.39 -9.02
C SER A 44 7.39 -17.38 -9.84
N ARG A 45 6.23 -16.96 -10.39
CA ARG A 45 5.41 -17.81 -11.25
C ARG A 45 5.88 -17.87 -12.70
N LYS A 46 6.67 -16.86 -13.11
CA LYS A 46 7.19 -16.77 -14.50
C LYS A 46 8.56 -17.37 -14.67
N CYS A 47 9.36 -17.47 -13.60
CA CYS A 47 10.74 -17.93 -13.67
C CYS A 47 10.81 -19.44 -13.40
N ASP A 48 11.77 -20.10 -14.07
CA ASP A 48 12.17 -21.44 -13.67
C ASP A 48 12.78 -21.40 -12.28
N ILE A 49 12.53 -22.47 -11.51
CA ILE A 49 12.97 -22.58 -10.11
C ILE A 49 14.47 -22.31 -9.98
N ASN A 50 15.27 -22.80 -10.92
CA ASN A 50 16.71 -22.67 -10.88
C ASN A 50 17.19 -21.25 -11.16
N SER A 51 16.51 -20.48 -11.99
CA SER A 51 16.93 -19.11 -12.30
C SER A 51 16.45 -18.09 -11.28
N CYS A 52 15.34 -18.34 -10.58
CA CYS A 52 14.83 -17.45 -9.56
C CYS A 52 15.58 -17.57 -8.23
N SER A 53 16.03 -18.78 -7.89
CA SER A 53 16.69 -19.06 -6.61
C SER A 53 18.07 -18.43 -6.47
N ILE A 54 18.72 -18.08 -7.59
CA ILE A 54 20.08 -17.53 -7.59
C ILE A 54 20.11 -16.04 -7.24
N LYS A 55 19.03 -15.29 -7.52
CA LYS A 55 18.99 -13.84 -7.42
C LYS A 55 18.13 -13.28 -6.30
N GLN A 56 17.39 -14.13 -5.59
CA GLN A 56 16.45 -13.67 -4.54
C GLN A 56 16.97 -14.03 -3.16
N GLU A 57 16.80 -13.09 -2.22
CA GLU A 57 17.16 -13.29 -0.82
C GLU A 57 16.25 -14.32 -0.13
N TYR A 58 15.09 -14.60 -0.70
CA TYR A 58 14.17 -15.60 -0.18
C TYR A 58 13.46 -16.30 -1.34
N ILE A 59 13.05 -17.54 -1.07
CA ILE A 59 12.38 -18.40 -2.04
C ILE A 59 10.87 -18.38 -1.74
N ILE A 60 10.07 -18.09 -2.76
CA ILE A 60 8.62 -18.16 -2.64
C ILE A 60 8.19 -19.55 -3.07
N PRO A 61 7.52 -20.33 -2.18
CA PRO A 61 7.08 -21.69 -2.52
C PRO A 61 6.10 -21.69 -3.70
N ASP A 62 6.08 -22.78 -4.45
CA ASP A 62 5.18 -22.95 -5.60
C ASP A 62 3.71 -22.89 -5.21
N ASP A 63 3.38 -23.31 -3.99
CA ASP A 63 2.02 -23.31 -3.46
C ASP A 63 1.67 -22.02 -2.72
N ALA A 64 2.56 -21.03 -2.72
CA ALA A 64 2.31 -19.76 -2.06
C ALA A 64 1.10 -19.09 -2.70
N PRO A 65 0.11 -18.67 -1.90
CA PRO A 65 -1.07 -18.01 -2.45
C PRO A 65 -0.72 -16.60 -2.94
N ARG A 66 -1.48 -16.15 -3.93
CA ARG A 66 -1.32 -14.79 -4.45
C ARG A 66 -1.63 -13.77 -3.35
N PRO A 67 -0.78 -12.75 -3.18
CA PRO A 67 -1.08 -11.66 -2.25
C PRO A 67 -2.36 -10.94 -2.66
N THR A 68 -3.26 -10.79 -1.70
CA THR A 68 -4.52 -10.06 -1.89
C THR A 68 -4.56 -8.87 -0.95
N PHE A 69 -5.48 -7.94 -1.20
CA PHE A 69 -5.68 -6.79 -0.32
C PHE A 69 -5.91 -7.22 1.14
N ALA A 70 -6.78 -8.23 1.35
CA ALA A 70 -7.08 -8.70 2.69
C ALA A 70 -5.85 -9.29 3.39
N ARG A 71 -5.04 -10.07 2.67
CA ARG A 71 -3.81 -10.65 3.21
C ARG A 71 -2.78 -9.59 3.52
N GLN A 72 -2.65 -8.59 2.66
CA GLN A 72 -1.73 -7.48 2.87
C GLN A 72 -2.14 -6.63 4.06
N CYS A 73 -3.44 -6.43 4.29
CA CYS A 73 -3.92 -5.73 5.48
C CYS A 73 -3.60 -6.51 6.77
N LYS A 74 -3.72 -7.84 6.75
CA LYS A 74 -3.31 -8.67 7.89
C LYS A 74 -1.81 -8.59 8.13
N SER A 75 -1.01 -8.62 7.08
CA SER A 75 0.44 -8.46 7.17
C SER A 75 0.82 -7.09 7.74
N LEU A 76 0.09 -6.05 7.34
CA LEU A 76 0.29 -4.71 7.89
C LEU A 76 -0.01 -4.66 9.39
N ALA A 77 -1.10 -5.29 9.83
CA ALA A 77 -1.42 -5.35 11.25
C ALA A 77 -0.34 -6.06 12.06
N PHE A 78 0.24 -7.12 11.51
CA PHE A 78 1.36 -7.82 12.13
C PHE A 78 2.63 -6.95 12.13
N ALA A 79 2.92 -6.28 11.00
CA ALA A 79 4.09 -5.43 10.87
C ALA A 79 4.06 -4.24 11.85
N LYS A 80 2.88 -3.73 12.18
CA LYS A 80 2.74 -2.66 13.18
C LYS A 80 3.26 -3.05 14.55
N LYS A 81 3.19 -4.32 14.90
CA LYS A 81 3.73 -4.82 16.16
C LYS A 81 5.25 -4.82 16.18
N LEU A 82 5.87 -5.00 15.02
CA LEU A 82 7.33 -5.07 14.87
C LEU A 82 7.94 -3.72 14.58
N ILE A 83 7.23 -2.86 13.86
CA ILE A 83 7.72 -1.54 13.43
C ILE A 83 6.79 -0.46 14.00
N PRO A 84 7.16 0.17 15.13
CA PRO A 84 6.29 1.16 15.78
C PRO A 84 5.99 2.39 14.90
N GLU A 85 6.86 2.74 13.97
CA GLU A 85 6.66 3.85 13.03
C GLU A 85 5.35 3.72 12.25
N LEU A 86 4.92 2.48 11.95
CA LEU A 86 3.68 2.23 11.23
C LEU A 86 2.42 2.57 12.03
N LYS A 87 2.54 2.81 13.32
CA LYS A 87 1.41 3.21 14.17
C LYS A 87 1.14 4.71 14.11
N LEU A 88 2.07 5.52 13.60
CA LEU A 88 1.91 6.96 13.55
C LEU A 88 0.74 7.40 12.67
N PRO A 89 0.60 6.91 11.41
CA PRO A 89 -0.58 7.23 10.62
C PRO A 89 -1.79 6.41 11.08
N HIS A 90 -2.97 6.93 10.79
CA HIS A 90 -4.20 6.20 11.04
C HIS A 90 -4.24 4.91 10.22
N THR A 91 -4.76 3.83 10.80
CA THR A 91 -4.83 2.52 10.14
C THR A 91 -5.54 2.58 8.80
N HIS A 92 -6.64 3.33 8.70
CA HIS A 92 -7.40 3.46 7.46
C HIS A 92 -6.59 4.11 6.34
N VAL A 93 -5.71 5.05 6.68
CA VAL A 93 -4.82 5.70 5.71
C VAL A 93 -3.87 4.68 5.08
N LEU A 94 -3.28 3.82 5.89
CA LEU A 94 -2.37 2.78 5.41
C LEU A 94 -3.11 1.72 4.60
N GLN A 95 -4.32 1.34 5.04
CA GLN A 95 -5.15 0.40 4.28
C GLN A 95 -5.55 0.98 2.92
N GLN A 96 -5.79 2.30 2.84
CA GLN A 96 -6.09 2.94 1.56
C GLN A 96 -4.89 2.97 0.62
N ALA A 97 -3.66 3.06 1.14
CA ALA A 97 -2.47 2.92 0.32
C ALA A 97 -2.42 1.54 -0.33
N LEU A 98 -2.74 0.48 0.43
CA LEU A 98 -2.83 -0.88 -0.11
C LEU A 98 -3.99 -1.04 -1.08
N ARG A 99 -5.11 -0.36 -0.86
CA ARG A 99 -6.26 -0.37 -1.78
C ARG A 99 -5.92 0.30 -3.11
N GLN A 100 -5.14 1.37 -3.10
CA GLN A 100 -4.64 1.98 -4.33
C GLN A 100 -3.78 1.00 -5.11
N LEU A 101 -2.95 0.23 -4.42
CA LEU A 101 -2.14 -0.81 -5.05
C LEU A 101 -3.03 -1.88 -5.68
N GLU A 102 -4.04 -2.35 -4.97
CA GLU A 102 -5.02 -3.31 -5.51
C GLU A 102 -5.70 -2.77 -6.76
N ALA A 103 -6.14 -1.51 -6.73
CA ALA A 103 -6.76 -0.86 -7.88
C ALA A 103 -5.82 -0.78 -9.09
N ALA A 104 -4.51 -0.53 -8.84
CA ALA A 104 -3.52 -0.48 -9.90
C ALA A 104 -3.34 -1.85 -10.57
N PHE A 105 -3.33 -2.94 -9.80
CA PHE A 105 -3.26 -4.29 -10.34
C PHE A 105 -4.53 -4.68 -11.09
N VAL A 106 -5.69 -4.34 -10.56
CA VAL A 106 -6.97 -4.58 -11.25
C VAL A 106 -7.00 -3.84 -12.58
N ALA A 107 -6.54 -2.59 -12.63
CA ALA A 107 -6.45 -1.82 -13.87
C ALA A 107 -5.52 -2.48 -14.88
N MET A 108 -4.41 -3.06 -14.42
CA MET A 108 -3.50 -3.80 -15.29
C MET A 108 -4.18 -5.00 -15.93
N TRP A 109 -4.92 -5.79 -15.14
CA TRP A 109 -5.56 -7.01 -15.63
C TRP A 109 -6.80 -6.75 -16.49
N GLU A 110 -7.62 -5.77 -16.11
CA GLU A 110 -8.91 -5.53 -16.77
C GLU A 110 -8.81 -4.53 -17.92
N ARG A 111 -7.92 -3.54 -17.81
CA ARG A 111 -7.82 -2.43 -18.77
C ARG A 111 -6.52 -2.44 -19.58
N GLY A 112 -5.65 -3.41 -19.36
CA GLY A 112 -4.38 -3.49 -20.08
C GLY A 112 -3.37 -2.40 -19.73
N HIS A 113 -3.50 -1.76 -18.57
CA HIS A 113 -2.51 -0.81 -18.09
C HIS A 113 -1.18 -1.49 -17.83
N GLY A 114 -0.10 -0.72 -17.85
CA GLY A 114 1.22 -1.22 -17.54
C GLY A 114 1.35 -1.71 -16.10
N PHE A 115 2.41 -2.46 -15.83
CA PHE A 115 2.69 -2.97 -14.50
C PHE A 115 2.90 -1.79 -13.53
N PRO A 116 2.32 -1.83 -12.32
CA PRO A 116 2.49 -0.75 -11.34
C PRO A 116 3.95 -0.50 -11.02
N ARG A 117 4.31 0.77 -10.84
CA ARG A 117 5.68 1.18 -10.56
C ARG A 117 5.83 1.59 -9.11
N PHE A 118 7.04 1.41 -8.58
CA PHE A 118 7.38 1.92 -7.25
C PHE A 118 7.23 3.44 -7.22
N LYS A 119 6.68 3.94 -6.12
CA LYS A 119 6.50 5.37 -5.92
C LYS A 119 7.72 5.95 -5.24
N LYS A 120 8.24 7.04 -5.82
CA LYS A 120 9.30 7.84 -5.21
C LYS A 120 8.73 8.79 -4.17
N ARG A 121 7.47 9.21 -4.35
CA ARG A 121 6.80 10.17 -3.51
C ARG A 121 5.29 9.97 -3.54
N MET A 122 4.65 10.04 -2.39
CA MET A 122 3.19 10.09 -2.27
C MET A 122 2.77 11.54 -2.07
N ARG A 123 1.72 11.95 -2.77
CA ARG A 123 1.23 13.33 -2.72
C ARG A 123 -0.04 13.50 -1.90
N SER A 124 -0.74 12.42 -1.63
CA SER A 124 -2.01 12.47 -0.91
C SER A 124 -2.27 11.18 -0.16
N PHE A 125 -3.07 11.27 0.89
CA PHE A 125 -3.61 10.12 1.58
C PHE A 125 -5.12 10.33 1.77
N VAL A 126 -5.86 9.23 1.96
CA VAL A 126 -7.32 9.24 1.99
C VAL A 126 -7.81 8.58 3.27
N PHE A 127 -8.82 9.20 3.90
CA PHE A 127 -9.61 8.56 4.94
C PHE A 127 -10.87 7.99 4.27
N PRO A 128 -11.05 6.65 4.27
CA PRO A 128 -12.15 6.02 3.53
C PRO A 128 -13.50 6.22 4.20
N GLN A 129 -13.51 6.40 5.50
CA GLN A 129 -14.73 6.61 6.28
C GLN A 129 -14.46 7.74 7.27
N LEU A 130 -15.11 8.86 7.03
CA LEU A 130 -15.04 9.99 7.95
C LEU A 130 -16.32 10.00 8.78
N ASN A 131 -16.20 9.67 10.05
CA ASN A 131 -17.26 9.87 11.00
C ASN A 131 -17.02 11.22 11.67
N LEU A 132 -17.96 12.15 11.51
CA LEU A 132 -17.84 13.49 12.06
C LEU A 132 -17.70 13.50 13.58
N GLU A 133 -18.22 12.48 14.26
CA GLU A 133 -18.05 12.34 15.69
C GLU A 133 -16.64 11.99 16.11
N SER A 134 -15.86 11.40 15.21
CA SER A 134 -14.47 11.03 15.48
C SER A 134 -13.47 12.14 15.18
N VAL A 135 -13.91 13.20 14.53
CA VAL A 135 -13.07 14.35 14.16
C VAL A 135 -13.22 15.43 15.23
N LYS A 136 -12.71 15.17 16.40
CA LYS A 136 -12.68 16.18 17.46
C LYS A 136 -11.27 16.68 17.70
#